data_7ddaa805a165e2c1f497bdf49a644a0a
#
_entry.id   7ddaa805a165e2c1f497bdf49a644a0a
#
_cell.length_a   1.000
_cell.length_b   1.000
_cell.length_c   1.000
_cell.angle_alpha   90.00
_cell.angle_beta   90.00
_cell.angle_gamma   90.00
#
_symmetry.space_group_name_H-M   'P 1'
#
loop_
_entity.id
_entity.type
_entity.pdbx_description
1 polymer ?
#
loop_
_entity_poly.entity_id
_entity_poly.type
_entity_poly.pdbx_seq_one_letter_code
_entity_poly.pdbx_strand_id
1 'polypeptide(L)'
;MYITDSYDVIVVGAGHAGVEAALAAARLGGKTLLATLSMDNIALMPCNPSVGGPAKGHLVREIDALGGEMGLAADKACIQMRLLNTGKGYAVQALRAQEDKPFYHTIMKQTVENQERLDVKQLMIDKLIFSNGEIVGVEAETGEVFEAKCVILATGTYLRARIVYGQVNYESGPNGLRSANKLSLSLLENGLELMRFKTGTPARIDARSLDYDKMEIQNGDAALRNFSFISEVTERSQVPCWLTYTNEKTHQIIRDNLHLSGMFNGMIEGVGPRYCPSIESKIVRFANKERHQLFIEPEGLRTNEMYVQGMSSSLPADVQLKFMQTIPGLEHCRMMRAGYAIDYDCLDPLQLKASLEHKGISGLFSAGQSNGTSGYEEAAAQGLMAGINAMRKINGQPPFILGRNDAYIGVLIDDLVTKGTNEPYRMMTSRAEYRLLLRQDNADLRLTEKGRQVGLVGDERYEKFTAKRTLLERTIHQLGTTNVPPNAETEQKLQNMGTAPVRPGMTLLDLLRRGEVTYAKLAAEFNLPELPEVVAEQTEIFAKYEGYINKQKQEVERALKLENKLIPQNIDYHAIKELSSEAAEKLDKIRPVSIGQASRISGVSPADINVLMIVLEVKRRKEQDHD
;
A
#
# COMPACT_ATOMS: atom_id res chain seq x y z
N MET A 1 -28.42 -18.49 21.40
CA MET A 1 -27.06 -18.31 20.85
C MET A 1 -26.38 -19.67 20.97
N TYR A 2 -25.98 -20.28 19.86
CA TYR A 2 -25.19 -21.51 19.90
C TYR A 2 -23.89 -21.32 19.15
N ILE A 3 -22.78 -21.83 19.68
CA ILE A 3 -21.47 -21.77 19.08
C ILE A 3 -21.44 -22.74 17.92
N THR A 4 -21.16 -22.23 16.70
CA THR A 4 -21.13 -23.04 15.48
C THR A 4 -19.76 -23.69 15.30
N ASP A 5 -18.67 -22.93 15.53
CA ASP A 5 -17.28 -23.38 15.41
C ASP A 5 -16.34 -22.41 16.15
N SER A 6 -15.09 -22.82 16.36
CA SER A 6 -14.04 -22.01 16.98
C SER A 6 -12.79 -21.94 16.10
N TYR A 7 -12.17 -20.79 16.09
CA TYR A 7 -10.99 -20.47 15.28
C TYR A 7 -9.90 -19.81 16.13
N ASP A 8 -8.68 -19.84 15.65
CA ASP A 8 -7.62 -19.02 16.23
C ASP A 8 -7.78 -17.56 15.77
N VAL A 9 -8.06 -17.36 14.48
CA VAL A 9 -8.25 -16.02 13.88
C VAL A 9 -9.50 -16.00 13.02
N ILE A 10 -10.33 -14.98 13.18
CA ILE A 10 -11.44 -14.67 12.26
C ILE A 10 -11.11 -13.36 11.54
N VAL A 11 -11.15 -13.38 10.20
CA VAL A 11 -10.98 -12.20 9.36
C VAL A 11 -12.33 -11.82 8.77
N VAL A 12 -12.76 -10.59 9.01
CA VAL A 12 -14.06 -10.05 8.57
C VAL A 12 -13.85 -9.17 7.34
N GLY A 13 -14.19 -9.72 6.16
CA GLY A 13 -14.02 -9.10 4.86
C GLY A 13 -12.89 -9.71 4.05
N ALA A 14 -13.17 -10.06 2.79
CA ALA A 14 -12.24 -10.71 1.85
C ALA A 14 -11.75 -9.76 0.74
N GLY A 15 -11.55 -8.47 1.04
CA GLY A 15 -10.79 -7.55 0.21
C GLY A 15 -9.28 -7.84 0.29
N HIS A 16 -8.45 -7.00 -0.31
CA HIS A 16 -6.99 -7.22 -0.32
C HIS A 16 -6.38 -7.35 1.09
N ALA A 17 -6.88 -6.55 2.06
CA ALA A 17 -6.44 -6.69 3.45
C ALA A 17 -6.84 -8.03 4.05
N GLY A 18 -8.10 -8.44 3.85
CA GLY A 18 -8.59 -9.69 4.44
C GLY A 18 -7.92 -10.92 3.86
N VAL A 19 -7.69 -10.94 2.54
CA VAL A 19 -6.99 -12.05 1.87
C VAL A 19 -5.56 -12.19 2.41
N GLU A 20 -4.78 -11.11 2.46
CA GLU A 20 -3.40 -11.17 2.99
C GLU A 20 -3.37 -11.54 4.48
N ALA A 21 -4.32 -11.03 5.28
CA ALA A 21 -4.40 -11.36 6.71
C ALA A 21 -4.74 -12.83 6.93
N ALA A 22 -5.71 -13.36 6.20
CA ALA A 22 -6.15 -14.75 6.33
C ALA A 22 -5.06 -15.73 5.87
N LEU A 23 -4.43 -15.45 4.72
CA LEU A 23 -3.30 -16.26 4.22
C LEU A 23 -2.13 -16.24 5.21
N ALA A 24 -1.78 -15.07 5.74
CA ALA A 24 -0.69 -14.96 6.72
C ALA A 24 -1.00 -15.77 7.99
N ALA A 25 -2.21 -15.63 8.55
CA ALA A 25 -2.60 -16.36 9.76
C ALA A 25 -2.61 -17.88 9.54
N ALA A 26 -3.18 -18.35 8.42
CA ALA A 26 -3.25 -19.78 8.10
C ALA A 26 -1.86 -20.38 7.83
N ARG A 27 -1.00 -19.68 7.05
CA ARG A 27 0.37 -20.10 6.75
C ARG A 27 1.26 -20.17 8.00
N LEU A 28 0.96 -19.34 9.00
CA LEU A 28 1.61 -19.39 10.32
C LEU A 28 0.99 -20.44 11.28
N GLY A 29 0.10 -21.28 10.78
CA GLY A 29 -0.44 -22.43 11.49
C GLY A 29 -1.75 -22.18 12.24
N GLY A 30 -2.36 -20.99 12.16
CA GLY A 30 -3.64 -20.67 12.80
C GLY A 30 -4.83 -21.31 12.07
N LYS A 31 -5.78 -21.92 12.80
CA LYS A 31 -7.10 -22.25 12.25
C LYS A 31 -7.85 -20.95 12.00
N THR A 32 -8.03 -20.60 10.73
CA THR A 32 -8.50 -19.27 10.32
C THR A 32 -9.83 -19.34 9.60
N LEU A 33 -10.75 -18.42 9.91
CA LEU A 33 -11.97 -18.17 9.14
C LEU A 33 -11.84 -16.85 8.37
N LEU A 34 -12.08 -16.88 7.07
CA LEU A 34 -12.29 -15.70 6.23
C LEU A 34 -13.79 -15.55 5.94
N ALA A 35 -14.43 -14.59 6.60
CA ALA A 35 -15.85 -14.27 6.40
C ALA A 35 -15.99 -13.19 5.32
N THR A 36 -16.80 -13.44 4.29
CA THR A 36 -17.01 -12.50 3.18
C THR A 36 -18.50 -12.34 2.86
N LEU A 37 -18.88 -11.15 2.39
CA LEU A 37 -20.25 -10.89 1.91
C LEU A 37 -20.60 -11.66 0.62
N SER A 38 -19.59 -12.00 -0.18
CA SER A 38 -19.74 -12.73 -1.43
C SER A 38 -18.46 -13.45 -1.81
N MET A 39 -18.57 -14.75 -2.05
CA MET A 39 -17.48 -15.59 -2.56
C MET A 39 -17.01 -15.15 -3.96
N ASP A 40 -17.90 -14.51 -4.73
CA ASP A 40 -17.61 -14.04 -6.09
C ASP A 40 -16.95 -12.67 -6.13
N ASN A 41 -16.60 -12.10 -4.97
CA ASN A 41 -15.99 -10.79 -4.86
C ASN A 41 -14.72 -10.78 -3.98
N ILE A 42 -14.09 -11.93 -3.79
CA ILE A 42 -12.81 -12.05 -3.07
C ILE A 42 -11.73 -11.26 -3.82
N ALA A 43 -10.97 -10.42 -3.12
CA ALA A 43 -9.98 -9.51 -3.68
C ALA A 43 -10.52 -8.65 -4.84
N LEU A 44 -11.80 -8.27 -4.77
CA LEU A 44 -12.43 -7.41 -5.78
C LEU A 44 -11.67 -6.11 -5.96
N MET A 45 -11.51 -5.70 -7.21
CA MET A 45 -10.99 -4.39 -7.62
C MET A 45 -12.15 -3.46 -8.03
N PRO A 46 -12.88 -2.82 -7.09
CA PRO A 46 -14.07 -2.05 -7.44
C PRO A 46 -13.77 -0.72 -8.13
N CYS A 47 -12.54 -0.25 -8.05
CA CYS A 47 -12.07 0.97 -8.69
C CYS A 47 -11.18 0.63 -9.90
N ASN A 48 -9.96 1.16 -9.97
CA ASN A 48 -9.04 0.99 -11.09
C ASN A 48 -8.58 -0.46 -11.29
N PRO A 49 -8.40 -0.90 -12.55
CA PRO A 49 -7.91 -2.22 -12.90
C PRO A 49 -6.38 -2.28 -12.87
N SER A 50 -5.74 -1.80 -11.82
CA SER A 50 -4.28 -1.77 -11.76
C SER A 50 -3.73 -1.94 -10.35
N VAL A 51 -2.55 -2.55 -10.27
CA VAL A 51 -1.72 -2.73 -9.07
C VAL A 51 -0.41 -1.98 -9.25
N GLY A 52 0.08 -1.32 -8.19
CA GLY A 52 1.35 -0.62 -8.19
C GLY A 52 1.27 0.86 -8.59
N GLY A 53 2.37 1.39 -9.12
CA GLY A 53 2.61 2.80 -9.32
C GLY A 53 3.47 3.43 -8.21
N PRO A 54 3.74 4.75 -8.25
CA PRO A 54 4.63 5.41 -7.30
C PRO A 54 4.23 5.18 -5.84
N ALA A 55 5.17 4.73 -5.01
CA ALA A 55 5.03 4.23 -3.65
C ALA A 55 4.24 2.92 -3.51
N LYS A 56 3.25 2.67 -4.36
CA LYS A 56 2.41 1.47 -4.32
C LYS A 56 3.14 0.24 -4.82
N GLY A 57 3.89 0.34 -5.92
CA GLY A 57 4.78 -0.73 -6.38
C GLY A 57 5.83 -1.11 -5.33
N HIS A 58 6.26 -0.14 -4.50
CA HIS A 58 7.14 -0.41 -3.35
C HIS A 58 6.43 -1.29 -2.33
N LEU A 59 5.17 -0.97 -1.96
CA LEU A 59 4.37 -1.80 -1.04
C LEU A 59 4.18 -3.22 -1.57
N VAL A 60 3.84 -3.39 -2.86
CA VAL A 60 3.66 -4.73 -3.46
C VAL A 60 4.93 -5.56 -3.37
N ARG A 61 6.09 -4.97 -3.69
CA ARG A 61 7.39 -5.62 -3.57
C ARG A 61 7.76 -5.97 -2.12
N GLU A 62 7.38 -5.13 -1.16
CA GLU A 62 7.58 -5.39 0.26
C GLU A 62 6.65 -6.47 0.80
N ILE A 63 5.38 -6.49 0.37
CA ILE A 63 4.44 -7.58 0.64
C ILE A 63 4.99 -8.91 0.12
N ASP A 64 5.44 -8.93 -1.14
CA ASP A 64 6.05 -10.12 -1.74
C ASP A 64 7.30 -10.59 -0.97
N ALA A 65 8.21 -9.69 -0.65
CA ALA A 65 9.44 -10.01 0.08
C ALA A 65 9.18 -10.63 1.46
N LEU A 66 8.07 -10.27 2.11
CA LEU A 66 7.62 -10.85 3.38
C LEU A 66 6.86 -12.17 3.24
N GLY A 67 6.55 -12.60 2.02
CA GLY A 67 5.83 -13.85 1.75
C GLY A 67 4.33 -13.68 1.48
N GLY A 68 3.85 -12.44 1.20
CA GLY A 68 2.48 -12.18 0.79
C GLY A 68 2.15 -12.60 -0.65
N GLU A 69 0.89 -12.49 -1.04
CA GLU A 69 0.33 -13.07 -2.27
C GLU A 69 0.11 -12.05 -3.39
N MET A 70 -0.14 -10.77 -3.06
CA MET A 70 -0.54 -9.75 -4.05
C MET A 70 0.41 -9.66 -5.25
N GLY A 71 1.72 -9.73 -5.04
CA GLY A 71 2.72 -9.65 -6.11
C GLY A 71 2.63 -10.81 -7.09
N LEU A 72 2.45 -12.03 -6.58
CA LEU A 72 2.30 -13.26 -7.38
C LEU A 72 1.01 -13.23 -8.21
N ALA A 73 -0.11 -12.82 -7.59
CA ALA A 73 -1.39 -12.74 -8.28
C ALA A 73 -1.39 -11.64 -9.35
N ALA A 74 -0.79 -10.49 -9.05
CA ALA A 74 -0.65 -9.38 -10.00
C ALA A 74 0.22 -9.78 -11.20
N ASP A 75 1.32 -10.49 -11.00
CA ASP A 75 2.16 -10.97 -12.11
C ASP A 75 1.42 -11.91 -13.06
N LYS A 76 0.58 -12.80 -12.51
CA LYS A 76 -0.21 -13.78 -13.31
C LYS A 76 -1.37 -13.13 -14.06
N ALA A 77 -2.03 -12.13 -13.45
CA ALA A 77 -3.19 -11.45 -14.03
C ALA A 77 -2.84 -10.22 -14.86
N CYS A 78 -1.56 -9.83 -14.91
CA CYS A 78 -1.10 -8.64 -15.61
C CYS A 78 -1.29 -8.73 -17.12
N ILE A 79 -1.97 -7.74 -17.69
CA ILE A 79 -2.16 -7.56 -19.13
C ILE A 79 -1.32 -6.41 -19.70
N GLN A 80 -0.72 -5.58 -18.86
CA GLN A 80 0.29 -4.59 -19.26
C GLN A 80 1.16 -4.23 -18.03
N MET A 81 2.49 -4.18 -18.24
CA MET A 81 3.44 -3.75 -17.21
C MET A 81 4.20 -2.51 -17.68
N ARG A 82 4.36 -1.54 -16.78
CA ARG A 82 5.19 -0.35 -17.00
C ARG A 82 6.04 -0.02 -15.77
N LEU A 83 7.26 0.41 -16.01
CA LEU A 83 8.10 1.05 -15.00
C LEU A 83 7.89 2.57 -15.08
N LEU A 84 7.28 3.14 -14.06
CA LEU A 84 7.01 4.56 -13.98
C LEU A 84 8.18 5.34 -13.39
N ASN A 85 8.26 6.65 -13.72
CA ASN A 85 9.32 7.56 -13.27
C ASN A 85 10.73 7.19 -13.74
N THR A 86 10.88 6.55 -14.89
CA THR A 86 12.19 6.16 -15.46
C THR A 86 13.14 7.33 -15.69
N GLY A 87 12.62 8.53 -15.97
CA GLY A 87 13.41 9.78 -16.06
C GLY A 87 13.81 10.37 -14.70
N LYS A 88 13.47 9.72 -13.58
CA LYS A 88 13.84 10.10 -12.22
C LYS A 88 14.75 9.05 -11.61
N GLY A 89 15.42 9.36 -10.51
CA GLY A 89 16.29 8.41 -9.82
C GLY A 89 15.55 7.18 -9.28
N TYR A 90 16.25 6.08 -9.06
CA TYR A 90 15.73 4.78 -8.61
C TYR A 90 14.85 4.84 -7.34
N ALA A 91 15.06 5.83 -6.49
CA ALA A 91 14.29 6.01 -5.25
C ALA A 91 12.76 6.18 -5.46
N VAL A 92 12.33 6.54 -6.66
CA VAL A 92 10.91 6.81 -6.97
C VAL A 92 10.40 6.06 -8.20
N GLN A 93 11.23 5.26 -8.84
CA GLN A 93 10.81 4.35 -9.90
C GLN A 93 9.90 3.28 -9.31
N ALA A 94 8.82 2.95 -10.01
CA ALA A 94 7.86 1.98 -9.51
C ALA A 94 7.15 1.24 -10.64
N LEU A 95 6.99 -0.06 -10.48
CA LEU A 95 6.19 -0.90 -11.37
C LEU A 95 4.71 -0.56 -11.22
N ARG A 96 4.00 -0.60 -12.32
CA ARG A 96 2.54 -0.56 -12.40
C ARG A 96 2.06 -1.61 -13.40
N ALA A 97 1.22 -2.51 -12.92
CA ALA A 97 0.54 -3.49 -13.74
C ALA A 97 -0.91 -3.07 -14.00
N GLN A 98 -1.33 -3.22 -15.24
CA GLN A 98 -2.74 -3.25 -15.61
C GLN A 98 -3.21 -4.70 -15.49
N GLU A 99 -4.34 -4.93 -14.83
CA GLU A 99 -4.81 -6.26 -14.48
C GLU A 99 -6.04 -6.69 -15.29
N ASP A 100 -6.11 -7.96 -15.65
CA ASP A 100 -7.38 -8.63 -15.96
C ASP A 100 -8.10 -8.88 -14.62
N LYS A 101 -9.03 -7.99 -14.25
CA LYS A 101 -9.71 -8.03 -12.94
C LYS A 101 -10.44 -9.35 -12.66
N PRO A 102 -11.24 -9.90 -13.59
CA PRO A 102 -11.85 -11.21 -13.39
C PRO A 102 -10.82 -12.33 -13.15
N PHE A 103 -9.70 -12.30 -13.85
CA PHE A 103 -8.66 -13.31 -13.68
C PHE A 103 -7.90 -13.12 -12.37
N TYR A 104 -7.57 -11.88 -11.99
CA TYR A 104 -6.98 -11.58 -10.69
C TYR A 104 -7.84 -12.09 -9.53
N HIS A 105 -9.17 -11.82 -9.59
CA HIS A 105 -10.13 -12.36 -8.63
C HIS A 105 -10.10 -13.89 -8.59
N THR A 106 -10.11 -14.54 -9.77
CA THR A 106 -10.08 -16.00 -9.86
C THR A 106 -8.84 -16.60 -9.19
N ILE A 107 -7.66 -16.01 -9.44
CA ILE A 107 -6.39 -16.43 -8.82
C ILE A 107 -6.48 -16.30 -7.31
N MET A 108 -6.90 -15.14 -6.80
CA MET A 108 -6.97 -14.88 -5.36
C MET A 108 -8.01 -15.77 -4.67
N LYS A 109 -9.16 -16.00 -5.31
CA LYS A 109 -10.19 -16.93 -4.81
C LYS A 109 -9.64 -18.35 -4.69
N GLN A 110 -9.01 -18.86 -5.75
CA GLN A 110 -8.39 -20.18 -5.72
C GLN A 110 -7.28 -20.28 -4.68
N THR A 111 -6.50 -19.24 -4.48
CA THR A 111 -5.44 -19.22 -3.47
C THR A 111 -6.01 -19.39 -2.05
N VAL A 112 -7.06 -18.64 -1.69
CA VAL A 112 -7.65 -18.75 -0.34
C VAL A 112 -8.44 -20.04 -0.14
N GLU A 113 -9.13 -20.54 -1.18
CA GLU A 113 -9.89 -21.80 -1.11
C GLU A 113 -8.99 -23.04 -0.99
N ASN A 114 -7.78 -23.00 -1.55
CA ASN A 114 -6.81 -24.09 -1.48
C ASN A 114 -5.82 -23.98 -0.31
N GLN A 115 -5.89 -22.89 0.47
CA GLN A 115 -4.99 -22.70 1.60
C GLN A 115 -5.38 -23.63 2.77
N GLU A 116 -4.46 -24.50 3.18
CA GLU A 116 -4.64 -25.31 4.37
C GLU A 116 -4.91 -24.45 5.62
N ARG A 117 -5.75 -24.94 6.54
CA ARG A 117 -6.14 -24.27 7.79
C ARG A 117 -6.92 -22.97 7.60
N LEU A 118 -7.46 -22.72 6.40
CA LEU A 118 -8.27 -21.56 6.06
C LEU A 118 -9.65 -22.01 5.58
N ASP A 119 -10.67 -21.69 6.37
CA ASP A 119 -12.07 -21.82 5.97
C ASP A 119 -12.55 -20.50 5.38
N VAL A 120 -13.18 -20.55 4.20
CA VAL A 120 -13.80 -19.37 3.58
C VAL A 120 -15.30 -19.55 3.60
N LYS A 121 -16.02 -18.59 4.20
CA LYS A 121 -17.49 -18.66 4.33
C LYS A 121 -18.13 -17.35 3.86
N GLN A 122 -19.25 -17.49 3.13
CA GLN A 122 -20.10 -16.35 2.81
C GLN A 122 -20.98 -16.04 4.00
N LEU A 123 -20.59 -15.03 4.78
CA LEU A 123 -21.24 -14.60 6.01
C LEU A 123 -21.23 -13.06 6.09
N MET A 124 -22.35 -12.46 6.49
CA MET A 124 -22.38 -11.10 6.97
C MET A 124 -22.23 -11.12 8.49
N ILE A 125 -21.17 -10.50 8.98
CA ILE A 125 -20.94 -10.35 10.42
C ILE A 125 -21.68 -9.09 10.90
N ASP A 126 -22.59 -9.28 11.86
CA ASP A 126 -23.41 -8.21 12.43
C ASP A 126 -22.84 -7.66 13.73
N LYS A 127 -22.17 -8.51 14.54
CA LYS A 127 -21.67 -8.10 15.86
C LYS A 127 -20.31 -8.71 16.20
N LEU A 128 -19.56 -7.95 17.00
CA LEU A 128 -18.39 -8.46 17.73
C LEU A 128 -18.82 -8.87 19.14
N ILE A 129 -18.24 -9.96 19.64
CA ILE A 129 -18.51 -10.49 20.97
C ILE A 129 -17.28 -10.27 21.85
N PHE A 130 -17.50 -9.62 23.00
CA PHE A 130 -16.45 -9.27 23.94
C PHE A 130 -16.67 -9.92 25.30
N SER A 131 -15.59 -10.21 26.00
CA SER A 131 -15.59 -10.66 27.39
C SER A 131 -14.38 -10.04 28.10
N ASN A 132 -14.61 -9.36 29.22
CA ASN A 132 -13.56 -8.77 30.08
C ASN A 132 -12.52 -7.89 29.33
N GLY A 133 -12.95 -7.12 28.32
CA GLY A 133 -12.06 -6.26 27.52
C GLY A 133 -11.29 -6.99 26.41
N GLU A 134 -11.62 -8.22 26.16
CA GLU A 134 -11.04 -9.04 25.07
C GLU A 134 -12.11 -9.39 24.03
N ILE A 135 -11.70 -9.49 22.77
CA ILE A 135 -12.53 -10.06 21.73
C ILE A 135 -12.58 -11.59 21.93
N VAL A 136 -13.78 -12.18 21.86
CA VAL A 136 -13.95 -13.63 22.00
C VAL A 136 -14.67 -14.27 20.82
N GLY A 137 -15.15 -13.49 19.85
CA GLY A 137 -15.80 -14.02 18.66
C GLY A 137 -16.62 -12.99 17.90
N VAL A 138 -17.42 -13.51 16.98
CA VAL A 138 -18.33 -12.75 16.12
C VAL A 138 -19.68 -13.43 16.01
N GLU A 139 -20.74 -12.65 15.77
CA GLU A 139 -22.10 -13.13 15.45
C GLU A 139 -22.43 -12.75 14.00
N ALA A 140 -22.84 -13.74 13.22
CA ALA A 140 -23.33 -13.54 11.87
C ALA A 140 -24.80 -13.09 11.86
N GLU A 141 -25.24 -12.50 10.76
CA GLU A 141 -26.64 -12.08 10.51
C GLU A 141 -27.65 -13.22 10.74
N THR A 142 -27.24 -14.44 10.46
CA THR A 142 -28.04 -15.67 10.64
C THR A 142 -28.16 -16.14 12.08
N GLY A 143 -27.48 -15.47 13.02
CA GLY A 143 -27.45 -15.82 14.45
C GLY A 143 -26.40 -16.88 14.82
N GLU A 144 -25.59 -17.33 13.87
CA GLU A 144 -24.45 -18.19 14.12
C GLU A 144 -23.35 -17.43 14.87
N VAL A 145 -22.76 -18.09 15.85
CA VAL A 145 -21.66 -17.53 16.64
C VAL A 145 -20.38 -18.31 16.36
N PHE A 146 -19.32 -17.60 16.06
CA PHE A 146 -17.99 -18.15 15.87
C PHE A 146 -17.05 -17.58 16.92
N GLU A 147 -16.44 -18.45 17.70
CA GLU A 147 -15.43 -18.05 18.69
C GLU A 147 -14.07 -17.83 18.04
N ALA A 148 -13.30 -16.87 18.56
CA ALA A 148 -11.93 -16.62 18.11
C ALA A 148 -11.07 -16.04 19.21
N LYS A 149 -9.77 -16.36 19.18
CA LYS A 149 -8.75 -15.70 20.01
C LYS A 149 -8.39 -14.30 19.50
N CYS A 150 -8.45 -14.10 18.18
CA CYS A 150 -8.25 -12.81 17.53
C CYS A 150 -9.25 -12.60 16.41
N VAL A 151 -9.68 -11.35 16.22
CA VAL A 151 -10.52 -10.91 15.10
C VAL A 151 -9.84 -9.78 14.36
N ILE A 152 -9.80 -9.86 13.03
CA ILE A 152 -9.22 -8.83 12.15
C ILE A 152 -10.34 -8.21 11.33
N LEU A 153 -10.61 -6.92 11.53
CA LEU A 153 -11.55 -6.15 10.73
C LEU A 153 -10.89 -5.70 9.42
N ALA A 154 -11.39 -6.19 8.30
CA ALA A 154 -10.93 -5.87 6.94
C ALA A 154 -12.12 -5.46 6.06
N THR A 155 -13.04 -4.67 6.62
CA THR A 155 -14.38 -4.38 6.10
C THR A 155 -14.39 -3.39 4.92
N GLY A 156 -13.25 -2.84 4.53
CA GLY A 156 -13.12 -1.96 3.36
C GLY A 156 -14.04 -0.75 3.43
N THR A 157 -14.89 -0.57 2.42
CA THR A 157 -15.85 0.54 2.30
C THR A 157 -17.29 0.09 2.56
N TYR A 158 -17.51 -0.95 3.37
CA TYR A 158 -18.84 -1.56 3.54
C TYR A 158 -19.56 -1.17 4.84
N LEU A 159 -18.86 -0.56 5.82
CA LEU A 159 -19.47 -0.13 7.09
C LEU A 159 -20.38 1.07 6.85
N ARG A 160 -21.68 0.92 7.16
CA ARG A 160 -22.72 1.94 6.90
C ARG A 160 -22.56 2.61 5.53
N ALA A 161 -22.28 1.79 4.52
CA ALA A 161 -21.97 2.26 3.19
C ALA A 161 -23.22 2.76 2.46
N ARG A 162 -23.06 3.89 1.78
CA ARG A 162 -24.13 4.55 0.99
C ARG A 162 -23.57 4.99 -0.36
N ILE A 163 -24.22 4.53 -1.43
CA ILE A 163 -23.93 4.94 -2.80
C ILE A 163 -24.67 6.24 -3.11
N VAL A 164 -24.01 7.16 -3.81
CA VAL A 164 -24.56 8.46 -4.20
C VAL A 164 -24.37 8.70 -5.70
N TYR A 165 -25.50 8.94 -6.39
CA TYR A 165 -25.60 9.39 -7.79
C TYR A 165 -26.44 10.67 -7.85
N GLY A 166 -25.82 11.81 -8.03
CA GLY A 166 -26.54 13.07 -8.05
C GLY A 166 -27.39 13.26 -6.80
N GLN A 167 -28.70 13.24 -6.97
CA GLN A 167 -29.68 13.40 -5.89
C GLN A 167 -30.20 12.04 -5.35
N VAL A 168 -29.79 10.94 -5.93
CA VAL A 168 -30.19 9.59 -5.49
C VAL A 168 -29.13 9.00 -4.59
N ASN A 169 -29.54 8.47 -3.45
CA ASN A 169 -28.68 7.70 -2.56
C ASN A 169 -29.42 6.48 -2.02
N TYR A 170 -28.65 5.44 -1.72
CA TYR A 170 -29.17 4.21 -1.12
C TYR A 170 -28.07 3.43 -0.40
N GLU A 171 -28.46 2.65 0.58
CA GLU A 171 -27.56 1.79 1.34
C GLU A 171 -27.04 0.65 0.46
N SER A 172 -25.76 0.69 0.15
CA SER A 172 -25.06 -0.33 -0.62
C SER A 172 -23.56 -0.13 -0.51
N GLY A 173 -22.81 -1.22 -0.54
CA GLY A 173 -21.38 -1.22 -0.81
C GLY A 173 -21.08 -1.14 -2.32
N PRO A 174 -19.81 -1.21 -2.72
CA PRO A 174 -19.39 -1.23 -4.12
C PRO A 174 -20.04 -2.38 -4.90
N ASN A 175 -20.30 -2.17 -6.19
CA ASN A 175 -20.85 -3.17 -7.11
C ASN A 175 -22.20 -3.80 -6.68
N GLY A 176 -23.03 -3.06 -5.94
CA GLY A 176 -24.34 -3.53 -5.49
C GLY A 176 -24.30 -4.55 -4.34
N LEU A 177 -23.16 -4.73 -3.70
CA LEU A 177 -23.06 -5.56 -2.51
C LEU A 177 -23.71 -4.87 -1.31
N ARG A 178 -24.17 -5.66 -0.34
CA ARG A 178 -24.85 -5.17 0.86
C ARG A 178 -23.95 -4.31 1.74
N SER A 179 -24.52 -3.36 2.44
CA SER A 179 -23.86 -2.56 3.48
C SER A 179 -23.90 -3.27 4.82
N ALA A 180 -22.80 -3.22 5.59
CA ALA A 180 -22.67 -3.82 6.92
C ALA A 180 -23.06 -2.81 8.02
N ASN A 181 -24.33 -2.45 8.11
CA ASN A 181 -24.83 -1.40 9.00
C ASN A 181 -24.79 -1.81 10.48
N LYS A 182 -25.21 -3.04 10.78
CA LYS A 182 -25.26 -3.52 12.18
C LYS A 182 -23.86 -3.68 12.77
N LEU A 183 -22.88 -4.12 11.98
CA LEU A 183 -21.50 -4.20 12.47
C LEU A 183 -20.97 -2.81 12.85
N SER A 184 -21.25 -1.77 12.06
CA SER A 184 -20.87 -0.39 12.39
C SER A 184 -21.48 0.06 13.72
N LEU A 185 -22.76 -0.25 13.97
CA LEU A 185 -23.42 0.03 15.26
C LEU A 185 -22.76 -0.76 16.40
N SER A 186 -22.47 -2.04 16.20
CA SER A 186 -21.77 -2.86 17.19
C SER A 186 -20.40 -2.29 17.56
N LEU A 187 -19.65 -1.72 16.61
CA LEU A 187 -18.38 -1.04 16.88
C LEU A 187 -18.58 0.18 17.79
N LEU A 188 -19.56 1.04 17.48
CA LEU A 188 -19.89 2.23 18.27
C LEU A 188 -20.37 1.88 19.68
N GLU A 189 -21.25 0.90 19.83
CA GLU A 189 -21.76 0.41 21.12
C GLU A 189 -20.66 -0.12 22.04
N ASN A 190 -19.57 -0.61 21.46
CA ASN A 190 -18.39 -1.10 22.20
C ASN A 190 -17.28 -0.04 22.34
N GLY A 191 -17.60 1.23 22.09
CA GLY A 191 -16.73 2.37 22.37
C GLY A 191 -15.62 2.62 21.34
N LEU A 192 -15.70 2.02 20.14
CA LEU A 192 -14.77 2.34 19.08
C LEU A 192 -15.15 3.67 18.40
N GLU A 193 -14.16 4.53 18.18
CA GLU A 193 -14.35 5.80 17.48
C GLU A 193 -14.36 5.58 15.97
N LEU A 194 -15.43 6.00 15.30
CA LEU A 194 -15.56 5.93 13.85
C LEU A 194 -15.48 7.32 13.23
N MET A 195 -14.90 7.37 12.03
CA MET A 195 -14.87 8.52 11.14
C MET A 195 -15.71 8.24 9.90
N ARG A 196 -16.11 9.28 9.18
CA ARG A 196 -16.85 9.16 7.94
C ARG A 196 -15.99 9.59 6.75
N PHE A 197 -15.72 8.68 5.82
CA PHE A 197 -14.96 8.94 4.61
C PHE A 197 -15.75 8.67 3.34
N LYS A 198 -15.29 9.26 2.26
CA LYS A 198 -15.87 9.10 0.93
C LYS A 198 -14.79 8.66 -0.06
N THR A 199 -15.17 7.77 -0.95
CA THR A 199 -14.42 7.49 -2.18
C THR A 199 -15.37 7.49 -3.37
N GLY A 200 -14.90 7.10 -4.56
CA GLY A 200 -15.74 6.98 -5.74
C GLY A 200 -15.02 6.27 -6.86
N THR A 201 -15.80 5.93 -7.87
CA THR A 201 -15.31 5.28 -9.08
C THR A 201 -15.86 5.98 -10.31
N PRO A 202 -15.13 6.05 -11.44
CA PRO A 202 -15.64 6.59 -12.70
C PRO A 202 -16.56 5.59 -13.41
N ALA A 203 -17.18 6.06 -14.48
CA ALA A 203 -17.97 5.23 -15.36
C ALA A 203 -17.14 4.13 -16.06
N ARG A 204 -17.82 3.05 -16.47
CA ARG A 204 -17.34 2.07 -17.42
C ARG A 204 -18.07 2.26 -18.74
N ILE A 205 -17.33 2.22 -19.82
CA ILE A 205 -17.81 2.44 -21.18
C ILE A 205 -17.49 1.25 -22.08
N ASP A 206 -18.29 1.06 -23.13
CA ASP A 206 -18.15 -0.04 -24.07
C ASP A 206 -17.01 0.23 -25.07
N ALA A 207 -15.97 -0.59 -25.04
CA ALA A 207 -14.80 -0.53 -25.93
C ALA A 207 -15.17 -0.41 -27.41
N ARG A 208 -16.27 -1.04 -27.86
CA ARG A 208 -16.74 -1.05 -29.24
C ARG A 208 -17.34 0.30 -29.70
N SER A 209 -17.55 1.22 -28.77
CA SER A 209 -18.11 2.55 -29.04
C SER A 209 -17.08 3.68 -29.02
N LEU A 210 -15.79 3.34 -28.96
CA LEU A 210 -14.67 4.26 -28.87
C LEU A 210 -14.00 4.49 -30.22
N ASP A 211 -13.53 5.72 -30.45
CA ASP A 211 -12.70 6.10 -31.58
C ASP A 211 -11.24 6.20 -31.12
N TYR A 212 -10.52 5.09 -31.25
CA TYR A 212 -9.15 4.96 -30.76
C TYR A 212 -8.15 5.84 -31.52
N ASP A 213 -8.45 6.20 -32.79
CA ASP A 213 -7.57 7.03 -33.61
C ASP A 213 -7.46 8.47 -33.11
N LYS A 214 -8.40 8.91 -32.27
CA LYS A 214 -8.39 10.23 -31.61
C LYS A 214 -7.69 10.23 -30.24
N MET A 215 -7.13 9.12 -29.82
CA MET A 215 -6.47 8.97 -28.53
C MET A 215 -5.02 8.53 -28.71
N GLU A 216 -4.17 8.93 -27.78
CA GLU A 216 -2.75 8.56 -27.79
C GLU A 216 -2.57 7.17 -27.17
N ILE A 217 -2.02 6.21 -27.93
CA ILE A 217 -1.76 4.86 -27.46
C ILE A 217 -0.66 4.86 -26.39
N GLN A 218 -0.87 4.12 -25.32
CA GLN A 218 0.06 3.93 -24.21
C GLN A 218 0.41 2.45 -24.07
N ASN A 219 1.51 2.04 -24.69
CA ASN A 219 1.99 0.66 -24.66
C ASN A 219 2.65 0.31 -23.32
N GLY A 220 2.70 -0.98 -23.00
CA GLY A 220 3.55 -1.52 -21.94
C GLY A 220 5.04 -1.46 -22.30
N ASP A 221 5.88 -1.71 -21.30
CA ASP A 221 7.33 -1.77 -21.51
C ASP A 221 7.70 -3.05 -22.29
N ALA A 222 8.71 -2.95 -23.16
CA ALA A 222 9.22 -4.12 -23.89
C ALA A 222 9.94 -5.11 -22.96
N ALA A 223 10.60 -4.61 -21.91
CA ALA A 223 11.25 -5.45 -20.91
C ALA A 223 10.23 -6.15 -20.01
N LEU A 224 10.34 -7.47 -19.89
CA LEU A 224 9.50 -8.24 -18.98
C LEU A 224 9.97 -8.03 -17.53
N ARG A 225 9.11 -7.41 -16.73
CA ARG A 225 9.33 -7.18 -15.31
C ARG A 225 8.18 -7.80 -14.51
N ASN A 226 8.48 -8.30 -13.31
CA ASN A 226 7.52 -8.90 -12.40
C ASN A 226 7.54 -8.19 -11.04
N PHE A 227 6.44 -8.19 -10.31
CA PHE A 227 6.41 -7.72 -8.91
C PHE A 227 7.09 -8.72 -7.99
N SER A 228 6.76 -9.99 -8.11
CA SER A 228 7.32 -11.02 -7.26
C SER A 228 8.76 -11.36 -7.64
N PHE A 229 9.60 -11.53 -6.63
CA PHE A 229 10.99 -11.93 -6.79
C PHE A 229 11.15 -13.43 -7.15
N ILE A 230 10.04 -14.19 -7.09
CA ILE A 230 10.02 -15.62 -7.44
C ILE A 230 9.11 -15.94 -8.63
N SER A 231 8.50 -14.91 -9.22
CA SER A 231 7.56 -15.10 -10.34
C SER A 231 8.26 -15.72 -11.55
N GLU A 232 7.61 -16.71 -12.16
CA GLU A 232 8.10 -17.43 -13.34
C GLU A 232 7.41 -16.95 -14.64
N VAL A 233 6.74 -15.82 -14.60
CA VAL A 233 6.12 -15.24 -15.79
C VAL A 233 7.21 -14.78 -16.76
N THR A 234 7.32 -15.47 -17.90
CA THR A 234 8.32 -15.25 -18.93
C THR A 234 7.74 -14.63 -20.20
N GLU A 235 6.42 -14.65 -20.35
CA GLU A 235 5.71 -14.05 -21.48
C GLU A 235 4.47 -13.29 -20.98
N ARG A 236 4.13 -12.20 -21.65
CA ARG A 236 2.97 -11.39 -21.30
C ARG A 236 2.40 -10.70 -22.53
N SER A 237 1.08 -10.80 -22.71
CA SER A 237 0.37 -9.91 -23.62
C SER A 237 0.44 -8.48 -23.09
N GLN A 238 0.81 -7.53 -23.96
CA GLN A 238 0.88 -6.10 -23.58
C GLN A 238 -0.30 -5.37 -24.26
N VAL A 239 -1.46 -5.37 -23.59
CA VAL A 239 -2.64 -4.65 -24.07
C VAL A 239 -2.46 -3.16 -23.80
N PRO A 240 -2.62 -2.27 -24.80
CA PRO A 240 -2.43 -0.86 -24.58
C PRO A 240 -3.54 -0.24 -23.73
N CYS A 241 -3.23 0.87 -23.07
CA CYS A 241 -4.17 1.87 -22.60
C CYS A 241 -4.16 3.06 -23.56
N TRP A 242 -5.12 3.98 -23.43
CA TRP A 242 -5.19 5.16 -24.28
C TRP A 242 -5.27 6.43 -23.44
N LEU A 243 -4.58 7.45 -23.89
CA LEU A 243 -4.55 8.76 -23.26
C LEU A 243 -5.42 9.74 -24.04
N THR A 244 -6.29 10.44 -23.34
CA THR A 244 -7.09 11.55 -23.86
C THR A 244 -7.23 12.65 -22.82
N TYR A 245 -7.98 13.71 -23.12
CA TYR A 245 -8.10 14.87 -22.25
C TYR A 245 -9.52 15.41 -22.22
N THR A 246 -9.92 15.98 -21.08
CA THR A 246 -11.10 16.85 -21.01
C THR A 246 -10.84 18.13 -21.79
N ASN A 247 -11.91 18.87 -22.08
CA ASN A 247 -11.87 20.17 -22.76
C ASN A 247 -12.87 21.15 -22.13
N GLU A 248 -12.92 22.37 -22.63
CA GLU A 248 -13.79 23.41 -22.07
C GLU A 248 -15.28 23.05 -22.12
N LYS A 249 -15.74 22.34 -23.17
CA LYS A 249 -17.14 21.86 -23.23
C LYS A 249 -17.42 20.85 -22.12
N THR A 250 -16.48 19.94 -21.85
CA THR A 250 -16.54 19.00 -20.73
C THR A 250 -16.67 19.75 -19.40
N HIS A 251 -15.80 20.74 -19.20
CA HIS A 251 -15.77 21.54 -17.97
C HIS A 251 -17.04 22.37 -17.79
N GLN A 252 -17.58 22.95 -18.86
CA GLN A 252 -18.79 23.74 -18.80
C GLN A 252 -20.01 22.91 -18.39
N ILE A 253 -20.19 21.73 -19.00
CA ILE A 253 -21.28 20.82 -18.62
C ILE A 253 -21.19 20.45 -17.12
N ILE A 254 -19.99 20.18 -16.63
CA ILE A 254 -19.81 19.84 -15.21
C ILE A 254 -20.11 21.04 -14.32
N ARG A 255 -19.63 22.25 -14.66
CA ARG A 255 -19.90 23.48 -13.89
C ARG A 255 -21.40 23.79 -13.80
N ASP A 256 -22.11 23.67 -14.91
CA ASP A 256 -23.55 23.95 -14.97
C ASP A 256 -24.38 22.98 -14.11
N ASN A 257 -23.84 21.78 -13.85
CA ASN A 257 -24.52 20.73 -13.10
C ASN A 257 -23.92 20.46 -11.71
N LEU A 258 -23.01 21.30 -11.19
CA LEU A 258 -22.40 21.11 -9.87
C LEU A 258 -23.44 20.96 -8.74
N HIS A 259 -24.54 21.68 -8.81
CA HIS A 259 -25.65 21.62 -7.84
C HIS A 259 -26.31 20.23 -7.77
N LEU A 260 -26.14 19.38 -8.79
CA LEU A 260 -26.62 18.01 -8.81
C LEU A 260 -25.60 17.00 -8.25
N SER A 261 -24.36 17.41 -8.02
CA SER A 261 -23.33 16.52 -7.47
C SER A 261 -23.53 16.30 -5.97
N GLY A 262 -23.52 15.06 -5.53
CA GLY A 262 -23.59 14.69 -4.10
C GLY A 262 -22.50 15.34 -3.24
N MET A 263 -21.37 15.73 -3.84
CA MET A 263 -20.28 16.47 -3.19
C MET A 263 -20.64 17.93 -2.88
N PHE A 264 -21.50 18.55 -3.68
CA PHE A 264 -21.79 19.99 -3.62
C PHE A 264 -23.22 20.28 -3.11
N ASN A 265 -24.09 19.28 -3.07
CA ASN A 265 -25.46 19.41 -2.56
C ASN A 265 -25.63 19.00 -1.08
N GLY A 266 -24.53 18.66 -0.39
CA GLY A 266 -24.56 18.28 1.03
C GLY A 266 -24.99 16.83 1.31
N MET A 267 -25.20 16.00 0.30
CA MET A 267 -25.65 14.62 0.47
C MET A 267 -24.54 13.67 0.95
N ILE A 268 -23.28 13.99 0.62
CA ILE A 268 -22.09 13.26 1.06
C ILE A 268 -21.54 13.92 2.32
N GLU A 269 -21.49 13.18 3.41
CA GLU A 269 -20.97 13.61 4.71
C GLU A 269 -19.45 13.37 4.83
N GLY A 270 -18.97 12.30 4.18
CA GLY A 270 -17.59 11.83 4.30
C GLY A 270 -16.58 12.72 3.58
N VAL A 271 -15.38 12.82 4.18
CA VAL A 271 -14.25 13.53 3.57
C VAL A 271 -13.67 12.69 2.43
N GLY A 272 -13.45 13.31 1.27
CA GLY A 272 -12.91 12.65 0.08
C GLY A 272 -11.38 12.68 -0.01
N PRO A 273 -10.76 11.76 -0.77
CA PRO A 273 -9.31 11.67 -0.89
C PRO A 273 -8.73 12.86 -1.67
N ARG A 274 -7.66 13.45 -1.14
CA ARG A 274 -6.96 14.58 -1.74
C ARG A 274 -6.32 14.25 -3.09
N TYR A 275 -5.78 13.03 -3.22
CA TYR A 275 -5.00 12.61 -4.40
C TYR A 275 -5.79 11.81 -5.44
N CYS A 276 -7.08 11.58 -5.21
CA CYS A 276 -8.01 11.03 -6.18
C CYS A 276 -9.35 11.80 -6.11
N PRO A 277 -9.32 13.13 -6.33
CA PRO A 277 -10.54 13.92 -6.28
C PRO A 277 -11.47 13.55 -7.44
N SER A 278 -12.76 13.73 -7.25
CA SER A 278 -13.72 13.63 -8.34
C SER A 278 -13.44 14.69 -9.42
N ILE A 279 -13.93 14.48 -10.63
CA ILE A 279 -13.72 15.43 -11.73
C ILE A 279 -14.32 16.80 -11.41
N GLU A 280 -15.46 16.86 -10.73
CA GLU A 280 -16.09 18.09 -10.26
C GLU A 280 -15.13 18.87 -9.34
N SER A 281 -14.52 18.16 -8.38
CA SER A 281 -13.54 18.76 -7.45
C SER A 281 -12.29 19.26 -8.17
N LYS A 282 -11.83 18.58 -9.23
CA LYS A 282 -10.69 19.04 -10.04
C LYS A 282 -11.02 20.33 -10.78
N ILE A 283 -12.19 20.38 -11.40
CA ILE A 283 -12.62 21.56 -12.20
C ILE A 283 -12.80 22.78 -11.30
N VAL A 284 -13.33 22.61 -10.10
CA VAL A 284 -13.49 23.71 -9.13
C VAL A 284 -12.13 24.17 -8.58
N ARG A 285 -11.29 23.23 -8.12
CA ARG A 285 -10.00 23.56 -7.50
C ARG A 285 -8.95 24.07 -8.49
N PHE A 286 -9.01 23.62 -9.73
CA PHE A 286 -8.04 23.94 -10.78
C PHE A 286 -8.74 24.59 -11.98
N ALA A 287 -9.59 25.60 -11.70
CA ALA A 287 -10.40 26.28 -12.69
C ALA A 287 -9.62 26.87 -13.88
N ASN A 288 -8.34 27.21 -13.67
CA ASN A 288 -7.43 27.75 -14.71
C ASN A 288 -6.81 26.67 -15.61
N LYS A 289 -7.08 25.37 -15.36
CA LYS A 289 -6.59 24.29 -16.21
C LYS A 289 -7.53 24.10 -17.39
N GLU A 290 -7.01 24.26 -18.61
CA GLU A 290 -7.77 24.08 -19.85
C GLU A 290 -8.21 22.63 -20.08
N ARG A 291 -7.44 21.66 -19.56
CA ARG A 291 -7.69 20.23 -19.71
C ARG A 291 -7.15 19.40 -18.56
N HIS A 292 -7.78 18.27 -18.30
CA HIS A 292 -7.33 17.22 -17.39
C HIS A 292 -7.03 15.95 -18.17
N GLN A 293 -5.94 15.29 -17.82
CA GLN A 293 -5.49 14.03 -18.42
C GLN A 293 -6.40 12.88 -17.97
N LEU A 294 -6.75 12.02 -18.92
CA LEU A 294 -7.58 10.83 -18.73
C LEU A 294 -6.90 9.61 -19.35
N PHE A 295 -7.03 8.47 -18.69
CA PHE A 295 -6.65 7.19 -19.29
C PHE A 295 -7.88 6.31 -19.48
N ILE A 296 -7.95 5.69 -20.65
CA ILE A 296 -8.95 4.68 -20.99
C ILE A 296 -8.26 3.32 -20.87
N GLU A 297 -8.69 2.56 -19.89
CA GLU A 297 -7.98 1.36 -19.42
C GLU A 297 -8.89 0.13 -19.54
N PRO A 298 -8.46 -0.97 -20.18
CA PRO A 298 -9.24 -2.21 -20.25
C PRO A 298 -9.38 -2.82 -18.84
N GLU A 299 -10.59 -3.30 -18.51
CA GLU A 299 -10.83 -4.00 -17.25
C GLU A 299 -10.51 -5.50 -17.29
N GLY A 300 -10.14 -6.03 -18.45
CA GLY A 300 -9.75 -7.42 -18.66
C GLY A 300 -9.73 -7.82 -20.13
N LEU A 301 -9.24 -9.03 -20.41
CA LEU A 301 -9.10 -9.55 -21.78
C LEU A 301 -10.42 -10.09 -22.35
N ARG A 302 -11.39 -10.43 -21.49
CA ARG A 302 -12.65 -11.09 -21.86
C ARG A 302 -13.88 -10.22 -21.61
N THR A 303 -13.69 -8.89 -21.55
CA THR A 303 -14.76 -7.91 -21.37
C THR A 303 -14.56 -6.74 -22.31
N ASN A 304 -15.67 -6.06 -22.67
CA ASN A 304 -15.63 -4.80 -23.39
C ASN A 304 -15.69 -3.58 -22.46
N GLU A 305 -15.58 -3.79 -21.13
CA GLU A 305 -15.59 -2.69 -20.16
C GLU A 305 -14.25 -1.96 -20.18
N MET A 306 -14.33 -0.65 -20.42
CA MET A 306 -13.18 0.28 -20.31
C MET A 306 -13.39 1.22 -19.15
N TYR A 307 -12.39 1.30 -18.29
CA TYR A 307 -12.34 2.20 -17.13
C TYR A 307 -11.87 3.59 -17.56
N VAL A 308 -12.60 4.63 -17.18
CA VAL A 308 -12.28 6.02 -17.54
C VAL A 308 -11.53 6.69 -16.39
N GLN A 309 -10.23 6.39 -16.26
CA GLN A 309 -9.42 6.92 -15.17
C GLN A 309 -9.34 8.44 -15.21
N GLY A 310 -9.59 9.05 -14.06
CA GLY A 310 -9.57 10.51 -13.91
C GLY A 310 -10.95 11.17 -13.89
N MET A 311 -12.01 10.41 -14.25
CA MET A 311 -13.40 10.88 -14.36
C MET A 311 -14.32 10.37 -13.24
N SER A 312 -13.78 10.06 -12.05
CA SER A 312 -14.63 9.74 -10.90
C SER A 312 -15.62 10.87 -10.64
N SER A 313 -16.91 10.55 -10.52
CA SER A 313 -17.98 11.54 -10.43
C SER A 313 -19.14 11.03 -9.56
N SER A 314 -19.83 11.96 -8.91
CA SER A 314 -21.12 11.73 -8.25
C SER A 314 -22.29 12.44 -8.95
N LEU A 315 -22.09 12.95 -10.15
CA LEU A 315 -23.16 13.55 -10.97
C LEU A 315 -24.16 12.49 -11.45
N PRO A 316 -25.39 12.87 -11.82
CA PRO A 316 -26.36 11.96 -12.42
C PRO A 316 -25.82 11.28 -13.69
N ALA A 317 -26.26 10.05 -13.96
CA ALA A 317 -25.74 9.23 -15.07
C ALA A 317 -25.90 9.88 -16.46
N ASP A 318 -26.99 10.59 -16.70
CA ASP A 318 -27.22 11.31 -17.96
C ASP A 318 -26.26 12.49 -18.14
N VAL A 319 -25.92 13.19 -17.06
CA VAL A 319 -24.90 14.25 -17.06
C VAL A 319 -23.51 13.66 -17.31
N GLN A 320 -23.20 12.50 -16.68
CA GLN A 320 -21.96 11.79 -16.92
C GLN A 320 -21.80 11.44 -18.40
N LEU A 321 -22.81 10.89 -19.04
CA LEU A 321 -22.77 10.57 -20.45
C LEU A 321 -22.56 11.81 -21.32
N LYS A 322 -23.29 12.91 -21.05
CA LYS A 322 -23.17 14.18 -21.79
C LYS A 322 -21.74 14.74 -21.75
N PHE A 323 -21.12 14.81 -20.59
CA PHE A 323 -19.77 15.35 -20.52
C PHE A 323 -18.71 14.37 -21.11
N MET A 324 -18.88 13.05 -20.97
CA MET A 324 -17.98 12.08 -21.60
C MET A 324 -18.02 12.18 -23.12
N GLN A 325 -19.18 12.38 -23.73
CA GLN A 325 -19.34 12.50 -25.18
C GLN A 325 -18.75 13.81 -25.76
N THR A 326 -18.21 14.71 -24.92
CA THR A 326 -17.44 15.86 -25.38
C THR A 326 -15.93 15.58 -25.48
N ILE A 327 -15.47 14.43 -25.02
CA ILE A 327 -14.04 14.07 -24.90
C ILE A 327 -13.59 13.41 -26.21
N PRO A 328 -12.43 13.79 -26.79
CA PRO A 328 -11.88 13.16 -27.97
C PRO A 328 -11.76 11.64 -27.83
N GLY A 329 -12.31 10.90 -28.78
CA GLY A 329 -12.37 9.44 -28.79
C GLY A 329 -13.55 8.83 -28.03
N LEU A 330 -14.33 9.65 -27.29
CA LEU A 330 -15.51 9.21 -26.53
C LEU A 330 -16.82 9.78 -27.07
N GLU A 331 -16.83 10.46 -28.21
CA GLU A 331 -18.00 11.20 -28.72
C GLU A 331 -19.23 10.32 -28.92
N HIS A 332 -19.02 9.03 -29.20
CA HIS A 332 -20.08 8.04 -29.40
C HIS A 332 -20.11 6.98 -28.30
N CYS A 333 -19.43 7.22 -27.17
CA CYS A 333 -19.30 6.23 -26.10
C CYS A 333 -20.68 5.83 -25.56
N ARG A 334 -20.81 4.54 -25.28
CA ARG A 334 -21.95 3.94 -24.58
C ARG A 334 -21.51 3.59 -23.16
N MET A 335 -22.21 4.13 -22.19
CA MET A 335 -21.93 3.88 -20.78
C MET A 335 -22.54 2.52 -20.38
N MET A 336 -21.71 1.64 -19.84
CA MET A 336 -22.12 0.33 -19.31
C MET A 336 -22.46 0.42 -17.82
N ARG A 337 -21.68 1.20 -17.06
CA ARG A 337 -21.90 1.48 -15.62
C ARG A 337 -21.61 2.95 -15.36
N ALA A 338 -22.51 3.63 -14.66
CA ALA A 338 -22.24 5.00 -14.23
C ALA A 338 -21.19 5.05 -13.12
N GLY A 339 -20.41 6.13 -13.08
CA GLY A 339 -19.58 6.47 -11.92
C GLY A 339 -20.45 6.82 -10.71
N TYR A 340 -19.94 6.59 -9.50
CA TYR A 340 -20.65 6.93 -8.26
C TYR A 340 -19.67 7.31 -7.15
N ALA A 341 -20.20 8.00 -6.16
CA ALA A 341 -19.50 8.15 -4.88
C ALA A 341 -20.03 7.12 -3.88
N ILE A 342 -19.14 6.70 -2.98
CA ILE A 342 -19.50 5.87 -1.83
C ILE A 342 -19.04 6.56 -0.56
N ASP A 343 -19.92 6.63 0.40
CA ASP A 343 -19.78 7.23 1.71
C ASP A 343 -19.84 6.11 2.76
N TYR A 344 -18.84 6.00 3.66
CA TYR A 344 -18.69 4.84 4.54
C TYR A 344 -18.00 5.19 5.86
N ASP A 345 -18.20 4.36 6.89
CA ASP A 345 -17.51 4.48 8.16
C ASP A 345 -16.13 3.80 8.12
N CYS A 346 -15.18 4.37 8.83
CA CYS A 346 -13.87 3.77 9.11
C CYS A 346 -13.46 4.08 10.56
N LEU A 347 -12.56 3.26 11.11
CA LEU A 347 -11.99 3.47 12.45
C LEU A 347 -11.01 4.65 12.43
N ASP A 348 -10.96 5.41 13.55
CA ASP A 348 -9.84 6.32 13.80
C ASP A 348 -8.57 5.47 14.07
N PRO A 349 -7.55 5.51 13.19
CA PRO A 349 -6.37 4.67 13.36
C PRO A 349 -5.51 5.03 14.58
N LEU A 350 -5.74 6.17 15.21
CA LEU A 350 -5.10 6.54 16.47
C LEU A 350 -5.45 5.59 17.62
N GLN A 351 -6.52 4.81 17.51
CA GLN A 351 -6.90 3.76 18.45
C GLN A 351 -6.06 2.49 18.32
N LEU A 352 -5.22 2.39 17.29
CA LEU A 352 -4.42 1.20 17.01
C LEU A 352 -2.99 1.35 17.52
N LYS A 353 -2.41 0.22 17.93
CA LYS A 353 -0.97 0.05 18.15
C LYS A 353 -0.25 -0.10 16.82
N ALA A 354 1.07 0.00 16.81
CA ALA A 354 1.88 -0.28 15.61
C ALA A 354 1.75 -1.74 15.10
N SER A 355 1.24 -2.66 15.92
CA SER A 355 0.87 -4.03 15.53
C SER A 355 -0.47 -4.12 14.78
N LEU A 356 -1.20 -3.01 14.64
CA LEU A 356 -2.58 -2.89 14.18
C LEU A 356 -3.62 -3.52 15.13
N GLU A 357 -3.23 -3.88 16.35
CA GLU A 357 -4.14 -4.26 17.43
C GLU A 357 -4.76 -3.01 18.07
N HIS A 358 -6.03 -3.08 18.45
CA HIS A 358 -6.71 -2.00 19.18
C HIS A 358 -6.08 -1.80 20.56
N LYS A 359 -5.91 -0.53 20.99
CA LYS A 359 -5.26 -0.19 22.27
C LYS A 359 -6.06 -0.65 23.48
N GLY A 360 -7.39 -0.52 23.43
CA GLY A 360 -8.30 -0.83 24.54
C GLY A 360 -8.95 -2.20 24.50
N ILE A 361 -8.83 -2.96 23.39
CA ILE A 361 -9.50 -4.26 23.21
C ILE A 361 -8.46 -5.29 22.77
N SER A 362 -8.16 -6.22 23.67
CA SER A 362 -7.19 -7.28 23.42
C SER A 362 -7.69 -8.25 22.34
N GLY A 363 -6.84 -8.59 21.36
CA GLY A 363 -7.14 -9.51 20.27
C GLY A 363 -7.94 -8.93 19.10
N LEU A 364 -8.40 -7.68 19.18
CA LEU A 364 -9.06 -7.00 18.06
C LEU A 364 -8.03 -6.26 17.20
N PHE A 365 -7.94 -6.61 15.92
CA PHE A 365 -7.09 -5.97 14.92
C PHE A 365 -7.94 -5.31 13.84
N SER A 366 -7.36 -4.34 13.12
CA SER A 366 -8.01 -3.76 11.95
C SER A 366 -7.00 -3.47 10.85
N ALA A 367 -7.40 -3.64 9.58
CA ALA A 367 -6.53 -3.50 8.44
C ALA A 367 -7.25 -2.97 7.19
N GLY A 368 -6.55 -2.17 6.39
CA GLY A 368 -7.02 -1.69 5.09
C GLY A 368 -7.84 -0.40 5.17
N GLN A 369 -8.85 -0.27 4.31
CA GLN A 369 -9.67 0.94 4.24
C GLN A 369 -10.48 1.19 5.52
N SER A 370 -10.77 0.16 6.29
CA SER A 370 -11.36 0.30 7.63
C SER A 370 -10.51 1.13 8.60
N ASN A 371 -9.22 1.33 8.32
CA ASN A 371 -8.31 2.22 9.05
C ASN A 371 -8.11 3.57 8.37
N GLY A 372 -9.00 3.96 7.47
CA GLY A 372 -8.93 5.24 6.78
C GLY A 372 -7.90 5.34 5.66
N THR A 373 -7.36 4.24 5.14
CA THR A 373 -6.49 4.25 3.96
C THR A 373 -7.29 4.18 2.65
N SER A 374 -6.63 4.46 1.52
CA SER A 374 -7.23 4.39 0.19
C SER A 374 -6.25 3.78 -0.81
N GLY A 375 -6.44 2.50 -1.12
CA GLY A 375 -5.67 1.75 -2.11
C GLY A 375 -5.55 0.27 -1.77
N TYR A 376 -5.44 -0.56 -2.80
CA TYR A 376 -5.35 -2.01 -2.68
C TYR A 376 -4.07 -2.45 -1.98
N GLU A 377 -2.96 -1.79 -2.32
CA GLU A 377 -1.62 -2.09 -1.81
C GLU A 377 -1.47 -1.69 -0.34
N GLU A 378 -2.03 -0.54 0.05
CA GLU A 378 -2.09 -0.11 1.44
C GLU A 378 -2.93 -1.07 2.29
N ALA A 379 -4.01 -1.59 1.70
CA ALA A 379 -4.88 -2.55 2.36
C ALA A 379 -4.17 -3.91 2.54
N ALA A 380 -3.55 -4.44 1.48
CA ALA A 380 -2.80 -5.68 1.50
C ALA A 380 -1.65 -5.65 2.51
N ALA A 381 -0.87 -4.55 2.53
CA ALA A 381 0.24 -4.35 3.48
C ALA A 381 -0.22 -4.42 4.93
N GLN A 382 -1.31 -3.72 5.27
CA GLN A 382 -1.89 -3.76 6.61
C GLN A 382 -2.44 -5.14 6.96
N GLY A 383 -3.12 -5.80 6.01
CA GLY A 383 -3.65 -7.15 6.18
C GLY A 383 -2.56 -8.15 6.53
N LEU A 384 -1.48 -8.18 5.77
CA LEU A 384 -0.32 -9.03 6.03
C LEU A 384 0.22 -8.81 7.45
N MET A 385 0.44 -7.54 7.85
CA MET A 385 0.95 -7.21 9.17
C MET A 385 -0.02 -7.58 10.30
N ALA A 386 -1.32 -7.39 10.11
CA ALA A 386 -2.34 -7.77 11.09
C ALA A 386 -2.41 -9.29 11.26
N GLY A 387 -2.37 -10.07 10.18
CA GLY A 387 -2.34 -11.53 10.22
C GLY A 387 -1.11 -12.07 10.95
N ILE A 388 0.07 -11.54 10.64
CA ILE A 388 1.32 -11.88 11.36
C ILE A 388 1.17 -11.60 12.86
N ASN A 389 0.72 -10.39 13.22
CA ASN A 389 0.68 -9.96 14.60
C ASN A 389 -0.44 -10.65 15.42
N ALA A 390 -1.54 -11.02 14.80
CA ALA A 390 -2.56 -11.85 15.44
C ALA A 390 -1.98 -13.22 15.85
N MET A 391 -1.25 -13.88 14.95
CA MET A 391 -0.60 -15.16 15.26
C MET A 391 0.51 -15.02 16.30
N ARG A 392 1.31 -13.97 16.24
CA ARG A 392 2.35 -13.71 17.26
C ARG A 392 1.74 -13.49 18.64
N LYS A 393 0.62 -12.76 18.72
CA LYS A 393 -0.12 -12.58 19.97
C LYS A 393 -0.64 -13.92 20.52
N ILE A 394 -1.26 -14.74 19.69
CA ILE A 394 -1.76 -16.08 20.07
C ILE A 394 -0.61 -16.95 20.61
N ASN A 395 0.55 -16.87 20.01
CA ASN A 395 1.74 -17.63 20.37
C ASN A 395 2.55 -17.00 21.53
N GLY A 396 2.08 -15.90 22.15
CA GLY A 396 2.80 -15.22 23.24
C GLY A 396 4.11 -14.57 22.83
N GLN A 397 4.29 -14.28 21.53
CA GLN A 397 5.48 -13.67 20.97
C GLN A 397 5.36 -12.14 20.91
N PRO A 398 6.46 -11.39 21.00
CA PRO A 398 6.42 -9.94 20.82
C PRO A 398 5.94 -9.58 19.40
N PRO A 399 5.23 -8.44 19.22
CA PRO A 399 4.71 -8.04 17.93
C PRO A 399 5.83 -7.83 16.90
N PHE A 400 5.53 -8.16 15.64
CA PHE A 400 6.39 -7.87 14.49
C PHE A 400 6.09 -6.46 14.00
N ILE A 401 7.04 -5.56 14.17
CA ILE A 401 6.92 -4.15 13.80
C ILE A 401 8.02 -3.80 12.81
N LEU A 402 7.63 -3.18 11.70
CA LEU A 402 8.57 -2.60 10.75
C LEU A 402 8.73 -1.11 11.04
N GLY A 403 9.97 -0.66 11.16
CA GLY A 403 10.30 0.75 11.32
C GLY A 403 10.16 1.54 10.00
N ARG A 404 10.13 2.86 10.11
CA ARG A 404 10.12 3.79 8.96
C ARG A 404 11.39 3.67 8.09
N ASN A 405 12.47 3.15 8.64
CA ASN A 405 13.73 2.85 7.97
C ASN A 405 13.77 1.45 7.33
N ASP A 406 12.85 0.56 7.71
CA ASP A 406 12.79 -0.81 7.19
C ASP A 406 11.97 -0.91 5.91
N ALA A 407 10.81 -0.23 5.87
CA ALA A 407 9.82 -0.43 4.82
C ALA A 407 8.86 0.76 4.65
N TYR A 408 8.29 0.90 3.45
CA TYR A 408 7.10 1.74 3.22
C TYR A 408 5.91 1.25 4.05
N ILE A 409 5.79 -0.06 4.29
CA ILE A 409 4.81 -0.63 5.23
C ILE A 409 4.98 -0.02 6.63
N GLY A 410 6.22 0.11 7.11
CA GLY A 410 6.51 0.77 8.38
C GLY A 410 6.14 2.24 8.40
N VAL A 411 6.45 2.98 7.32
CA VAL A 411 6.04 4.39 7.17
C VAL A 411 4.51 4.52 7.18
N LEU A 412 3.80 3.67 6.44
CA LEU A 412 2.34 3.63 6.36
C LEU A 412 1.70 3.45 7.75
N ILE A 413 2.11 2.41 8.46
CA ILE A 413 1.52 2.08 9.76
C ILE A 413 1.87 3.15 10.81
N ASP A 414 3.13 3.60 10.85
CA ASP A 414 3.54 4.65 11.79
C ASP A 414 2.77 5.96 11.55
N ASP A 415 2.59 6.39 10.30
CA ASP A 415 1.78 7.58 9.99
C ASP A 415 0.34 7.44 10.49
N LEU A 416 -0.30 6.27 10.31
CA LEU A 416 -1.67 6.02 10.74
C LEU A 416 -1.80 6.09 12.27
N VAL A 417 -0.96 5.37 13.00
CA VAL A 417 -1.12 5.20 14.46
C VAL A 417 -0.55 6.36 15.28
N THR A 418 0.24 7.26 14.68
CA THR A 418 0.84 8.41 15.36
C THR A 418 0.27 9.76 14.93
N LYS A 419 0.06 9.94 13.63
CA LYS A 419 -0.48 11.19 13.06
C LYS A 419 -1.99 11.13 12.86
N GLY A 420 -2.54 9.92 12.74
CA GLY A 420 -3.91 9.72 12.32
C GLY A 420 -4.15 10.18 10.88
N THR A 421 -5.40 10.27 10.50
CA THR A 421 -5.77 10.84 9.20
C THR A 421 -7.16 11.48 9.29
N ASN A 422 -7.31 12.65 8.70
CA ASN A 422 -8.58 13.36 8.57
C ASN A 422 -9.13 13.34 7.14
N GLU A 423 -8.43 12.67 6.24
CA GLU A 423 -8.82 12.38 4.85
C GLU A 423 -8.31 10.99 4.47
N PRO A 424 -8.89 10.28 3.49
CA PRO A 424 -8.40 8.96 3.09
C PRO A 424 -6.90 8.96 2.79
N TYR A 425 -6.12 8.27 3.63
CA TYR A 425 -4.67 8.22 3.55
C TYR A 425 -4.23 7.45 2.29
N ARG A 426 -3.26 7.99 1.59
CA ARG A 426 -2.60 7.33 0.46
C ARG A 426 -1.10 7.37 0.63
N MET A 427 -0.44 6.22 0.41
CA MET A 427 1.01 6.15 0.43
C MET A 427 1.61 6.87 -0.77
N MET A 428 2.63 7.67 -0.52
CA MET A 428 3.37 8.45 -1.52
C MET A 428 4.85 8.42 -1.20
N THR A 429 5.68 8.51 -2.23
CA THR A 429 7.15 8.54 -2.07
C THR A 429 7.62 9.73 -1.21
N SER A 430 6.87 10.82 -1.18
CA SER A 430 7.19 11.99 -0.35
C SER A 430 7.02 11.78 1.15
N ARG A 431 6.29 10.73 1.57
CA ARG A 431 6.08 10.41 2.99
C ARG A 431 7.25 9.65 3.62
N ALA A 432 8.09 9.00 2.79
CA ALA A 432 9.25 8.26 3.25
C ALA A 432 10.48 9.18 3.29
N GLU A 433 11.13 9.27 4.44
CA GLU A 433 12.34 10.04 4.66
C GLU A 433 13.56 9.36 3.98
N TYR A 434 13.61 8.04 4.02
CA TYR A 434 14.76 7.22 3.58
C TYR A 434 14.51 6.56 2.22
N ARG A 435 13.97 7.32 1.23
CA ARG A 435 13.52 6.78 -0.07
C ARG A 435 14.58 6.00 -0.84
N LEU A 436 15.86 6.38 -0.71
CA LEU A 436 16.94 5.70 -1.40
C LEU A 436 17.28 4.35 -0.76
N LEU A 437 17.02 4.19 0.54
CA LEU A 437 17.11 2.89 1.22
C LEU A 437 15.90 2.02 0.90
N LEU A 438 14.70 2.63 0.79
CA LEU A 438 13.42 1.94 0.65
C LEU A 438 12.97 1.75 -0.80
N ARG A 439 13.89 1.48 -1.72
CA ARG A 439 13.57 1.27 -3.14
C ARG A 439 12.75 -0.02 -3.33
N GLN A 440 11.95 -0.03 -4.41
CA GLN A 440 11.20 -1.25 -4.77
C GLN A 440 12.11 -2.41 -5.21
N ASP A 441 13.22 -2.09 -5.86
CA ASP A 441 14.17 -3.04 -6.44
C ASP A 441 14.95 -3.84 -5.40
N ASN A 442 15.07 -3.33 -4.18
CA ASN A 442 15.79 -3.96 -3.07
C ASN A 442 14.90 -4.45 -1.92
N ALA A 443 13.60 -4.52 -2.12
CA ALA A 443 12.67 -4.91 -1.04
C ALA A 443 12.99 -6.30 -0.49
N ASP A 444 13.38 -7.24 -1.34
CA ASP A 444 13.80 -8.59 -0.94
C ASP A 444 15.07 -8.56 -0.07
N LEU A 445 16.06 -7.74 -0.43
CA LEU A 445 17.32 -7.62 0.35
C LEU A 445 17.09 -7.04 1.76
N ARG A 446 16.00 -6.27 1.95
CA ARG A 446 15.62 -5.68 3.23
C ARG A 446 14.71 -6.57 4.08
N LEU A 447 13.81 -7.32 3.46
CA LEU A 447 12.65 -7.89 4.15
C LEU A 447 12.54 -9.42 4.07
N THR A 448 13.14 -10.10 3.08
CA THR A 448 12.96 -11.56 2.93
C THR A 448 13.52 -12.34 4.13
N GLU A 449 14.64 -11.90 4.70
CA GLU A 449 15.18 -12.47 5.93
C GLU A 449 14.20 -12.32 7.12
N LYS A 450 13.58 -11.13 7.25
CA LYS A 450 12.56 -10.87 8.27
C LYS A 450 11.31 -11.74 8.05
N GLY A 451 10.87 -11.91 6.80
CA GLY A 451 9.78 -12.81 6.43
C GLY A 451 10.07 -14.28 6.74
N ARG A 452 11.34 -14.70 6.56
CA ARG A 452 11.80 -16.04 6.96
C ARG A 452 11.76 -16.24 8.47
N GLN A 453 12.22 -15.27 9.23
CA GLN A 453 12.19 -15.29 10.70
C GLN A 453 10.77 -15.31 11.26
N VAL A 454 9.83 -14.67 10.60
CA VAL A 454 8.40 -14.71 10.94
C VAL A 454 7.77 -16.07 10.60
N GLY A 455 8.27 -16.77 9.58
CA GLY A 455 7.78 -18.07 9.14
C GLY A 455 6.91 -18.04 7.88
N LEU A 456 6.76 -16.90 7.20
CA LEU A 456 5.97 -16.78 5.97
C LEU A 456 6.78 -17.07 4.70
N VAL A 457 8.09 -16.87 4.72
CA VAL A 457 8.96 -17.15 3.58
C VAL A 457 9.40 -18.61 3.62
N GLY A 458 8.88 -19.42 2.69
CA GLY A 458 9.21 -20.83 2.50
C GLY A 458 10.62 -21.03 1.90
N ASP A 459 11.05 -22.32 1.80
CA ASP A 459 12.40 -22.68 1.37
C ASP A 459 12.69 -22.21 -0.06
N GLU A 460 11.81 -22.44 -1.02
CA GLU A 460 12.00 -22.04 -2.42
C GLU A 460 12.29 -20.53 -2.57
N ARG A 461 11.49 -19.67 -1.92
CA ARG A 461 11.69 -18.22 -1.95
C ARG A 461 13.01 -17.83 -1.29
N TYR A 462 13.33 -18.47 -0.17
CA TYR A 462 14.54 -18.19 0.58
C TYR A 462 15.81 -18.63 -0.16
N GLU A 463 15.79 -19.76 -0.86
CA GLU A 463 16.87 -20.23 -1.71
C GLU A 463 17.13 -19.29 -2.88
N LYS A 464 16.09 -18.88 -3.63
CA LYS A 464 16.20 -17.90 -4.72
C LYS A 464 16.77 -16.56 -4.21
N PHE A 465 16.30 -16.10 -3.05
CA PHE A 465 16.82 -14.89 -2.40
C PHE A 465 18.29 -15.02 -2.00
N THR A 466 18.67 -16.12 -1.37
CA THR A 466 20.04 -16.35 -0.90
C THR A 466 21.02 -16.45 -2.07
N ALA A 467 20.63 -17.14 -3.15
CA ALA A 467 21.43 -17.22 -4.37
C ALA A 467 21.67 -15.82 -4.99
N LYS A 468 20.61 -15.00 -5.09
CA LYS A 468 20.70 -13.61 -5.59
C LYS A 468 21.62 -12.76 -4.70
N ARG A 469 21.44 -12.81 -3.37
CA ARG A 469 22.24 -12.05 -2.41
C ARG A 469 23.72 -12.42 -2.50
N THR A 470 24.01 -13.71 -2.48
CA THR A 470 25.41 -14.21 -2.55
C THR A 470 26.07 -13.79 -3.86
N LEU A 471 25.36 -13.89 -4.99
CA LEU A 471 25.89 -13.47 -6.28
C LEU A 471 26.17 -11.96 -6.31
N LEU A 472 25.26 -11.15 -5.78
CA LEU A 472 25.42 -9.69 -5.70
C LEU A 472 26.63 -9.31 -4.84
N GLU A 473 26.75 -9.87 -3.62
CA GLU A 473 27.86 -9.61 -2.69
C GLU A 473 29.20 -10.01 -3.30
N ARG A 474 29.27 -11.20 -3.92
CA ARG A 474 30.44 -11.67 -4.63
C ARG A 474 30.87 -10.75 -5.77
N THR A 475 29.89 -10.30 -6.57
CA THR A 475 30.14 -9.38 -7.69
C THR A 475 30.70 -8.04 -7.21
N ILE A 476 30.07 -7.43 -6.21
CA ILE A 476 30.53 -6.17 -5.62
C ILE A 476 31.95 -6.31 -5.06
N HIS A 477 32.21 -7.38 -4.34
CA HIS A 477 33.54 -7.67 -3.81
C HIS A 477 34.60 -7.83 -4.93
N GLN A 478 34.28 -8.61 -5.97
CA GLN A 478 35.15 -8.80 -7.12
C GLN A 478 35.47 -7.49 -7.83
N LEU A 479 34.46 -6.68 -8.12
CA LEU A 479 34.66 -5.37 -8.75
C LEU A 479 35.49 -4.42 -7.88
N GLY A 480 35.32 -4.47 -6.56
CA GLY A 480 36.02 -3.61 -5.61
C GLY A 480 37.50 -4.02 -5.39
N THR A 481 37.85 -5.29 -5.66
CA THR A 481 39.21 -5.81 -5.49
C THR A 481 40.00 -5.92 -6.79
N THR A 482 39.34 -5.82 -7.95
CA THR A 482 40.01 -5.90 -9.26
C THR A 482 40.52 -4.53 -9.68
N ASN A 483 41.83 -4.34 -9.64
CA ASN A 483 42.48 -3.11 -10.07
C ASN A 483 42.48 -2.98 -11.60
N VAL A 484 42.37 -1.75 -12.06
CA VAL A 484 42.40 -1.36 -13.48
C VAL A 484 43.74 -0.65 -13.77
N PRO A 485 44.70 -1.33 -14.39
CA PRO A 485 46.02 -0.74 -14.64
C PRO A 485 45.94 0.33 -15.74
N PRO A 486 46.61 1.49 -15.58
CA PRO A 486 46.65 2.52 -16.61
C PRO A 486 47.65 2.17 -17.71
N ASN A 487 47.27 1.34 -18.65
CA ASN A 487 48.06 0.91 -19.81
C ASN A 487 47.27 1.11 -21.11
N ALA A 488 47.95 0.95 -22.27
CA ALA A 488 47.37 1.17 -23.59
C ALA A 488 46.12 0.28 -23.88
N GLU A 489 46.13 -0.98 -23.41
CA GLU A 489 44.99 -1.88 -23.54
C GLU A 489 43.77 -1.35 -22.78
N THR A 490 43.98 -0.91 -21.53
CA THR A 490 42.91 -0.31 -20.72
C THR A 490 42.41 0.98 -21.33
N GLU A 491 43.29 1.83 -21.86
CA GLU A 491 42.86 3.07 -22.53
C GLU A 491 41.93 2.80 -23.72
N GLN A 492 42.24 1.77 -24.52
CA GLN A 492 41.37 1.35 -25.63
C GLN A 492 40.00 0.86 -25.12
N LYS A 493 39.96 0.04 -24.06
CA LYS A 493 38.70 -0.40 -23.42
C LYS A 493 37.88 0.77 -22.91
N LEU A 494 38.50 1.75 -22.29
CA LEU A 494 37.84 2.97 -21.78
C LEU A 494 37.28 3.83 -22.91
N GLN A 495 38.00 3.96 -24.03
CA GLN A 495 37.53 4.65 -25.24
C GLN A 495 36.29 3.94 -25.81
N ASN A 496 36.30 2.59 -25.90
CA ASN A 496 35.15 1.82 -26.36
C ASN A 496 33.91 2.05 -25.49
N MET A 497 34.08 2.18 -24.19
CA MET A 497 33.01 2.49 -23.24
C MET A 497 32.58 3.97 -23.25
N GLY A 498 33.34 4.85 -23.89
CA GLY A 498 33.08 6.30 -23.91
C GLY A 498 33.36 6.98 -22.57
N THR A 499 34.38 6.52 -21.81
CA THR A 499 34.71 7.06 -20.49
C THR A 499 36.16 7.56 -20.41
N ALA A 500 36.43 8.39 -19.41
CA ALA A 500 37.72 9.01 -19.20
C ALA A 500 38.81 8.01 -18.76
N PRO A 501 40.13 8.32 -18.99
CA PRO A 501 41.22 7.52 -18.49
C PRO A 501 41.16 7.23 -16.97
N VAL A 502 41.83 6.17 -16.54
CA VAL A 502 41.94 5.79 -15.12
C VAL A 502 43.22 6.36 -14.49
N ARG A 503 43.15 6.54 -13.17
CA ARG A 503 44.33 6.83 -12.34
C ARG A 503 44.83 5.52 -11.73
N PRO A 504 46.13 5.42 -11.38
CA PRO A 504 46.66 4.29 -10.65
C PRO A 504 45.86 4.01 -9.37
N GLY A 505 45.56 2.74 -9.10
CA GLY A 505 44.81 2.31 -7.92
C GLY A 505 43.30 2.33 -8.06
N MET A 506 42.74 2.69 -9.22
CA MET A 506 41.28 2.57 -9.47
C MET A 506 40.90 1.10 -9.70
N THR A 507 39.69 0.76 -9.24
CA THR A 507 39.09 -0.57 -9.39
C THR A 507 37.99 -0.58 -10.46
N LEU A 508 37.54 -1.79 -10.83
CA LEU A 508 36.36 -1.92 -11.70
C LEU A 508 35.09 -1.29 -11.06
N LEU A 509 34.97 -1.32 -9.75
CA LEU A 509 33.88 -0.69 -9.02
C LEU A 509 33.94 0.85 -9.18
N ASP A 510 35.15 1.45 -9.17
CA ASP A 510 35.32 2.88 -9.41
C ASP A 510 34.92 3.28 -10.84
N LEU A 511 35.16 2.42 -11.82
CA LEU A 511 34.66 2.62 -13.17
C LEU A 511 33.12 2.58 -13.22
N LEU A 512 32.50 1.61 -12.55
CA LEU A 512 31.04 1.46 -12.54
C LEU A 512 30.33 2.63 -11.82
N ARG A 513 31.01 3.38 -10.95
CA ARG A 513 30.50 4.63 -10.35
C ARG A 513 30.28 5.74 -11.35
N ARG A 514 30.91 5.68 -12.54
CA ARG A 514 30.75 6.69 -13.60
C ARG A 514 29.39 6.55 -14.27
N GLY A 515 28.71 7.67 -14.53
CA GLY A 515 27.35 7.70 -15.05
C GLY A 515 27.16 6.96 -16.38
N GLU A 516 28.15 7.09 -17.29
CA GLU A 516 28.17 6.53 -18.63
C GLU A 516 28.53 5.02 -18.67
N VAL A 517 29.06 4.46 -17.59
CA VAL A 517 29.46 3.05 -17.51
C VAL A 517 28.31 2.22 -16.94
N THR A 518 27.92 1.17 -17.67
CA THR A 518 26.97 0.14 -17.22
C THR A 518 27.71 -1.16 -16.93
N TYR A 519 27.10 -2.07 -16.15
CA TYR A 519 27.69 -3.39 -15.92
C TYR A 519 27.89 -4.16 -17.24
N ALA A 520 26.95 -4.08 -18.17
CA ALA A 520 27.04 -4.75 -19.46
C ALA A 520 28.25 -4.27 -20.27
N LYS A 521 28.50 -2.95 -20.36
CA LYS A 521 29.71 -2.41 -20.99
C LYS A 521 30.99 -2.87 -20.31
N LEU A 522 30.98 -2.84 -18.97
CA LEU A 522 32.14 -3.25 -18.17
C LEU A 522 32.43 -4.75 -18.36
N ALA A 523 31.39 -5.59 -18.38
CA ALA A 523 31.51 -7.02 -18.59
C ALA A 523 32.08 -7.37 -19.97
N ALA A 524 31.60 -6.69 -21.01
CA ALA A 524 32.09 -6.90 -22.38
C ALA A 524 33.57 -6.56 -22.53
N GLU A 525 34.03 -5.41 -21.97
CA GLU A 525 35.43 -4.96 -22.15
C GLU A 525 36.44 -5.69 -21.23
N PHE A 526 35.97 -6.09 -20.03
CA PHE A 526 36.84 -6.74 -19.04
C PHE A 526 36.61 -8.23 -18.85
N ASN A 527 35.86 -8.87 -19.76
CA ASN A 527 35.53 -10.31 -19.73
C ASN A 527 34.95 -10.77 -18.37
N LEU A 528 34.02 -9.97 -17.81
CA LEU A 528 33.31 -10.35 -16.60
C LEU A 528 32.17 -11.33 -16.91
N PRO A 529 31.72 -12.12 -15.93
CA PRO A 529 30.59 -13.01 -16.10
C PRO A 529 29.32 -12.24 -16.47
N GLU A 530 28.48 -12.82 -17.30
CA GLU A 530 27.12 -12.33 -17.53
C GLU A 530 26.29 -12.50 -16.25
N LEU A 531 25.57 -11.47 -15.85
CA LEU A 531 24.72 -11.50 -14.67
C LEU A 531 23.22 -11.47 -15.07
N PRO A 532 22.37 -12.08 -14.25
CA PRO A 532 20.93 -11.79 -14.35
C PRO A 532 20.67 -10.29 -14.26
N GLU A 533 19.75 -9.76 -15.08
CA GLU A 533 19.46 -8.32 -15.19
C GLU A 533 19.24 -7.66 -13.82
N VAL A 534 18.49 -8.33 -12.93
CA VAL A 534 18.22 -7.83 -11.56
C VAL A 534 19.48 -7.71 -10.69
N VAL A 535 20.49 -8.56 -10.89
CA VAL A 535 21.76 -8.49 -10.14
C VAL A 535 22.65 -7.41 -10.74
N ALA A 536 22.71 -7.31 -12.06
CA ALA A 536 23.46 -6.26 -12.75
C ALA A 536 22.94 -4.86 -12.36
N GLU A 537 21.61 -4.67 -12.39
CA GLU A 537 20.97 -3.42 -11.96
C GLU A 537 21.29 -3.08 -10.49
N GLN A 538 21.18 -4.05 -9.58
CA GLN A 538 21.53 -3.84 -8.16
C GLN A 538 23.02 -3.48 -7.95
N THR A 539 23.90 -4.10 -8.72
CA THR A 539 25.34 -3.80 -8.70
C THR A 539 25.61 -2.37 -9.15
N GLU A 540 24.97 -1.92 -10.22
CA GLU A 540 25.08 -0.54 -10.71
C GLU A 540 24.55 0.48 -9.70
N ILE A 541 23.37 0.20 -9.13
CA ILE A 541 22.75 1.08 -8.12
C ILE A 541 23.66 1.18 -6.89
N PHE A 542 24.18 0.04 -6.41
CA PHE A 542 25.12 0.05 -5.30
C PHE A 542 26.33 0.94 -5.61
N ALA A 543 26.99 0.75 -6.75
CA ALA A 543 28.18 1.50 -7.11
C ALA A 543 27.89 3.02 -7.21
N LYS A 544 26.83 3.40 -7.93
CA LYS A 544 26.53 4.81 -8.25
C LYS A 544 25.95 5.61 -7.06
N TYR A 545 25.26 4.92 -6.13
CA TYR A 545 24.55 5.57 -5.02
C TYR A 545 25.15 5.29 -3.64
N GLU A 546 26.28 4.56 -3.55
CA GLU A 546 26.90 4.15 -2.29
C GLU A 546 27.09 5.32 -1.30
N GLY A 547 27.62 6.46 -1.75
CA GLY A 547 27.84 7.62 -0.90
C GLY A 547 26.55 8.20 -0.30
N TYR A 548 25.49 8.25 -1.11
CA TYR A 548 24.17 8.73 -0.66
C TYR A 548 23.49 7.73 0.28
N ILE A 549 23.63 6.43 -0.02
CA ILE A 549 23.13 5.33 0.83
C ILE A 549 23.79 5.38 2.20
N ASN A 550 25.10 5.53 2.25
CA ASN A 550 25.85 5.62 3.51
C ASN A 550 25.46 6.83 4.34
N LYS A 551 25.22 7.99 3.70
CA LYS A 551 24.69 9.17 4.38
C LYS A 551 23.32 8.91 5.00
N GLN A 552 22.40 8.31 4.26
CA GLN A 552 21.07 7.96 4.80
C GLN A 552 21.16 6.92 5.93
N LYS A 553 22.08 5.94 5.87
CA LYS A 553 22.31 5.00 6.97
C LYS A 553 22.72 5.72 8.26
N GLN A 554 23.60 6.72 8.17
CA GLN A 554 23.99 7.52 9.34
C GLN A 554 22.80 8.34 9.90
N GLU A 555 21.91 8.85 9.04
CA GLU A 555 20.67 9.53 9.46
C GLU A 555 19.73 8.55 10.19
N VAL A 556 19.59 7.34 9.66
CA VAL A 556 18.83 6.26 10.32
C VAL A 556 19.39 5.91 11.70
N GLU A 557 20.70 5.74 11.83
CA GLU A 557 21.34 5.45 13.12
C GLU A 557 21.05 6.54 14.18
N ARG A 558 21.03 7.80 13.76
CA ARG A 558 20.67 8.91 14.65
C ARG A 558 19.20 8.87 15.06
N ALA A 559 18.30 8.58 14.11
CA ALA A 559 16.87 8.46 14.37
C ALA A 559 16.55 7.27 15.30
N LEU A 560 17.19 6.13 15.10
CA LEU A 560 17.04 4.94 15.95
C LEU A 560 17.41 5.20 17.41
N LYS A 561 18.34 6.11 17.70
CA LYS A 561 18.65 6.51 19.08
C LYS A 561 17.45 7.16 19.77
N LEU A 562 16.59 7.87 19.05
CA LEU A 562 15.36 8.44 19.58
C LEU A 562 14.24 7.40 19.66
N GLU A 563 14.15 6.49 18.68
CA GLU A 563 13.19 5.38 18.70
C GLU A 563 13.44 4.41 19.87
N ASN A 564 14.70 4.20 20.23
CA ASN A 564 15.08 3.33 21.35
C ASN A 564 14.88 3.99 22.72
N LYS A 565 14.57 5.29 22.79
CA LYS A 565 14.20 5.96 24.04
C LYS A 565 12.71 5.75 24.30
N LEU A 566 12.38 4.69 25.03
CA LEU A 566 11.01 4.33 25.35
C LEU A 566 10.38 5.31 26.35
N ILE A 567 9.08 5.52 26.22
CA ILE A 567 8.26 6.30 27.12
C ILE A 567 7.44 5.33 27.98
N PRO A 568 7.49 5.45 29.33
CA PRO A 568 6.67 4.61 30.22
C PRO A 568 5.19 4.78 29.94
N GLN A 569 4.44 3.67 29.90
CA GLN A 569 3.00 3.69 29.61
C GLN A 569 2.17 4.48 30.64
N ASN A 570 2.65 4.55 31.89
CA ASN A 570 1.97 5.22 32.99
C ASN A 570 2.41 6.69 33.18
N ILE A 571 3.05 7.30 32.17
CA ILE A 571 3.43 8.71 32.25
C ILE A 571 2.19 9.61 32.26
N ASP A 572 2.15 10.56 33.18
CA ASP A 572 1.15 11.63 33.23
C ASP A 572 1.72 12.87 32.52
N TYR A 573 1.27 13.10 31.30
CA TYR A 573 1.73 14.23 30.49
C TYR A 573 1.21 15.58 31.02
N HIS A 574 0.04 15.61 31.65
CA HIS A 574 -0.53 16.83 32.24
C HIS A 574 0.17 17.28 33.51
N ALA A 575 0.87 16.37 34.19
CA ALA A 575 1.70 16.72 35.36
C ALA A 575 3.05 17.36 34.98
N ILE A 576 3.45 17.35 33.69
CA ILE A 576 4.69 17.96 33.23
C ILE A 576 4.43 19.42 32.85
N LYS A 577 4.70 20.33 33.76
CA LYS A 577 4.36 21.76 33.63
C LYS A 577 5.03 22.49 32.46
N GLU A 578 6.19 22.00 32.02
CA GLU A 578 6.99 22.59 30.96
C GLU A 578 6.55 22.15 29.55
N LEU A 579 5.60 21.20 29.45
CA LEU A 579 4.97 20.86 28.19
C LEU A 579 3.91 21.90 27.80
N SER A 580 3.80 22.18 26.50
CA SER A 580 2.65 22.96 26.00
C SER A 580 1.35 22.19 26.22
N SER A 581 0.24 22.90 26.46
CA SER A 581 -1.08 22.26 26.67
C SER A 581 -1.48 21.39 25.47
N GLU A 582 -1.21 21.84 24.25
CA GLU A 582 -1.46 21.08 23.04
C GLU A 582 -0.63 19.79 22.97
N ALA A 583 0.68 19.88 23.31
CA ALA A 583 1.54 18.69 23.32
C ALA A 583 1.09 17.70 24.40
N ALA A 584 0.74 18.16 25.60
CA ALA A 584 0.27 17.28 26.68
C ALA A 584 -1.02 16.53 26.27
N GLU A 585 -2.00 17.23 25.70
CA GLU A 585 -3.25 16.61 25.19
C GLU A 585 -2.99 15.59 24.09
N LYS A 586 -2.14 15.93 23.09
CA LYS A 586 -1.81 15.06 21.97
C LYS A 586 -1.05 13.82 22.43
N LEU A 587 -0.07 13.98 23.30
CA LEU A 587 0.72 12.88 23.85
C LEU A 587 -0.15 11.95 24.71
N ASP A 588 -1.07 12.51 25.48
CA ASP A 588 -2.01 11.74 26.31
C ASP A 588 -2.98 10.93 25.45
N LYS A 589 -3.56 11.53 24.39
CA LYS A 589 -4.45 10.85 23.45
C LYS A 589 -3.73 9.74 22.68
N ILE A 590 -2.53 10.01 22.15
CA ILE A 590 -1.84 9.10 21.22
C ILE A 590 -1.03 8.04 21.96
N ARG A 591 -0.50 8.35 23.17
CA ARG A 591 0.33 7.43 23.96
C ARG A 591 1.50 6.85 23.17
N PRO A 592 2.41 7.69 22.64
CA PRO A 592 3.55 7.22 21.88
C PRO A 592 4.46 6.32 22.73
N VAL A 593 5.03 5.28 22.11
CA VAL A 593 5.88 4.31 22.82
C VAL A 593 7.34 4.76 22.92
N SER A 594 7.75 5.76 22.12
CA SER A 594 9.13 6.27 22.09
C SER A 594 9.19 7.78 21.87
N ILE A 595 10.33 8.37 22.21
CA ILE A 595 10.63 9.78 21.91
C ILE A 595 10.62 10.02 20.40
N GLY A 596 11.14 9.09 19.59
CA GLY A 596 11.07 9.18 18.14
C GLY A 596 9.63 9.25 17.63
N GLN A 597 8.74 8.42 18.15
CA GLN A 597 7.32 8.44 17.82
C GLN A 597 6.65 9.74 18.28
N ALA A 598 6.93 10.19 19.52
CA ALA A 598 6.42 11.45 20.05
C ALA A 598 6.79 12.67 19.17
N SER A 599 8.02 12.68 18.63
CA SER A 599 8.51 13.78 17.79
C SER A 599 7.80 13.91 16.43
N ARG A 600 7.06 12.89 15.99
CA ARG A 600 6.30 12.91 14.74
C ARG A 600 4.83 13.31 14.91
N ILE A 601 4.38 13.46 16.15
CA ILE A 601 3.00 13.86 16.43
C ILE A 601 2.82 15.34 16.10
N SER A 602 1.80 15.64 15.29
CA SER A 602 1.45 17.03 14.95
C SER A 602 1.01 17.79 16.21
N GLY A 603 1.61 18.96 16.46
CA GLY A 603 1.36 19.75 17.66
C GLY A 603 2.37 19.51 18.80
N VAL A 604 3.29 18.55 18.66
CA VAL A 604 4.42 18.35 19.56
C VAL A 604 5.67 19.01 18.96
N SER A 605 6.17 20.04 19.62
CA SER A 605 7.32 20.82 19.15
C SER A 605 8.67 20.19 19.55
N PRO A 606 9.79 20.56 18.90
CA PRO A 606 11.12 20.15 19.36
C PRO A 606 11.44 20.56 20.80
N ALA A 607 10.84 21.66 21.29
CA ALA A 607 10.98 22.07 22.68
C ALA A 607 10.29 21.09 23.63
N ASP A 608 9.06 20.65 23.31
CA ASP A 608 8.33 19.65 24.08
C ASP A 608 9.08 18.32 24.14
N ILE A 609 9.71 17.90 23.02
CA ILE A 609 10.55 16.70 22.96
C ILE A 609 11.76 16.81 23.89
N ASN A 610 12.42 17.97 23.93
CA ASN A 610 13.52 18.18 24.86
C ASN A 610 13.08 18.11 26.32
N VAL A 611 11.92 18.69 26.65
CA VAL A 611 11.31 18.58 27.99
C VAL A 611 11.07 17.11 28.33
N LEU A 612 10.44 16.34 27.45
CA LEU A 612 10.21 14.91 27.66
C LEU A 612 11.51 14.15 27.90
N MET A 613 12.55 14.41 27.10
CA MET A 613 13.85 13.75 27.27
C MET A 613 14.47 14.03 28.66
N ILE A 614 14.38 15.27 29.13
CA ILE A 614 14.87 15.66 30.46
C ILE A 614 14.08 14.95 31.57
N VAL A 615 12.75 14.95 31.48
CA VAL A 615 11.87 14.31 32.46
C VAL A 615 12.15 12.81 32.57
N LEU A 616 12.29 12.14 31.44
CA LEU A 616 12.60 10.71 31.40
C LEU A 616 13.98 10.39 31.96
N GLU A 617 14.97 11.23 31.70
CA GLU A 617 16.32 11.05 32.24
C GLU A 617 16.35 11.26 33.78
N VAL A 618 15.61 12.25 34.28
CA VAL A 618 15.48 12.50 35.75
C VAL A 618 14.78 11.33 36.43
N LYS A 619 13.70 10.78 35.83
CA LYS A 619 13.02 9.60 36.39
C LYS A 619 13.95 8.40 36.44
N ARG A 620 14.68 8.12 35.37
CA ARG A 620 15.62 7.00 35.29
C ARG A 620 16.73 7.08 36.36
N ARG A 621 17.28 8.27 36.59
CA ARG A 621 18.28 8.48 37.64
C ARG A 621 17.72 8.20 39.03
N LYS A 622 16.49 8.69 39.30
CA LYS A 622 15.84 8.44 40.62
C LYS A 622 15.54 6.95 40.86
N GLU A 623 15.21 6.19 39.81
CA GLU A 623 14.99 4.75 39.93
C GLU A 623 16.33 3.99 40.17
N GLN A 624 17.45 4.45 39.57
CA GLN A 624 18.77 3.88 39.77
C GLN A 624 19.39 4.25 41.16
N ASP A 625 18.98 5.36 41.75
CA ASP A 625 19.44 5.78 43.10
C ASP A 625 18.63 5.10 44.24
N HIS A 626 17.55 4.35 43.89
CA HIS A 626 16.70 3.62 44.85
C HIS A 626 16.89 2.09 44.79
N ASP A 627 17.61 1.56 43.80
CA ASP A 627 18.09 0.17 43.73
C ASP A 627 19.55 0.08 44.29
#